data_d706ad3520a2ba15a09ac05810020f89
#
_entry.id   d706ad3520a2ba15a09ac05810020f89
#
_cell.length_a   1.000
_cell.length_b   1.000
_cell.length_c   1.000
_cell.angle_alpha   90.00
_cell.angle_beta   90.00
_cell.angle_gamma   90.00
#
_symmetry.space_group_name_H-M   'P 1'
#
loop_
_entity.id
_entity.type
_entity.pdbx_description
1 polymer ?
#
loop_
_entity_poly.entity_id
_entity_poly.type
_entity_poly.pdbx_seq_one_letter_code
_entity_poly.pdbx_strand_id
1 'polypeptide(L)' 'MERISVKKERIKVNYKPLWKMMIDKDISKGELRAKTGIAPSTFAKMSNNEYVALDVLVRICNAMNCGLDDIVE' A
#
# COMPACT_ATOMS: atom_id res chain seq x y z
N MET A 1 17.15 -16.95 -20.65
CA MET A 1 16.75 -16.86 -20.00
C MET A 1 15.70 -16.71 -19.80
N GLU A 2 15.32 -16.75 -19.63
CA GLU A 2 14.41 -16.61 -19.31
C GLU A 2 13.95 -16.06 -18.60
N ARG A 3 13.71 -15.55 -18.68
CA ARG A 3 13.25 -15.01 -18.05
C ARG A 3 12.38 -15.20 -17.54
N ILE A 4 12.41 -15.03 -17.28
CA ILE A 4 11.66 -15.20 -16.44
C ILE A 4 10.43 -14.86 -16.69
N SER A 5 9.86 -15.17 -17.26
CA SER A 5 8.70 -14.84 -17.41
C SER A 5 7.92 -15.04 -16.41
N VAL A 6 7.98 -14.26 -15.60
CA VAL A 6 7.30 -14.39 -14.54
C VAL A 6 5.90 -14.34 -14.76
N LYS A 7 5.15 -15.14 -14.23
CA LYS A 7 3.78 -15.05 -14.31
C LYS A 7 3.31 -14.04 -13.39
N LYS A 8 2.49 -13.16 -13.81
CA LYS A 8 2.06 -12.08 -12.97
C LYS A 8 1.36 -12.53 -11.76
N GLU A 9 0.62 -13.58 -11.86
CA GLU A 9 -0.13 -14.03 -10.71
C GLU A 9 0.73 -14.68 -9.65
N ARG A 10 2.03 -14.83 -9.88
CA ARG A 10 2.84 -15.40 -8.86
C ARG A 10 3.12 -14.53 -7.70
N ILE A 11 3.24 -13.24 -7.96
CA ILE A 11 3.58 -12.33 -6.90
C ILE A 11 2.36 -11.50 -6.61
N LYS A 12 1.77 -11.74 -5.48
CA LYS A 12 0.59 -11.01 -5.06
C LYS A 12 0.93 -10.13 -3.89
N VAL A 13 0.31 -8.99 -3.86
CA VAL A 13 0.49 -8.09 -2.73
C VAL A 13 -0.82 -7.99 -1.97
N ASN A 14 -0.71 -7.68 -0.71
CA ASN A 14 -1.85 -7.59 0.17
C ASN A 14 -1.58 -6.45 1.14
N TYR A 15 -2.48 -5.55 1.27
CA TYR A 15 -2.32 -4.37 2.12
C TYR A 15 -3.11 -4.48 3.42
N LYS A 16 -3.53 -5.68 3.79
CA LYS A 16 -4.23 -5.87 5.05
C LYS A 16 -3.49 -5.31 6.25
N PRO A 17 -2.16 -5.47 6.34
CA PRO A 17 -1.46 -4.90 7.49
C PRO A 17 -1.66 -3.40 7.59
N LEU A 18 -1.71 -2.70 6.44
CA LEU A 18 -1.96 -1.27 6.44
C LEU A 18 -3.38 -0.97 6.96
N TRP A 19 -4.37 -1.71 6.48
CA TRP A 19 -5.75 -1.46 6.90
C TRP A 19 -5.91 -1.69 8.39
N LYS A 20 -5.28 -2.72 8.91
CA LYS A 20 -5.31 -3.00 10.34
C LYS A 20 -4.62 -1.89 11.14
N MET A 21 -3.50 -1.42 10.66
CA MET A 21 -2.77 -0.37 11.33
C MET A 21 -3.60 0.92 11.36
N MET A 22 -4.30 1.22 10.27
CA MET A 22 -5.16 2.39 10.23
C MET A 22 -6.27 2.29 11.26
N ILE A 23 -6.85 1.11 11.43
CA ILE A 23 -7.87 0.90 12.44
C ILE A 23 -7.29 1.08 13.83
N ASP A 24 -6.13 0.50 14.07
CA ASP A 24 -5.48 0.60 15.38
C ASP A 24 -5.10 2.02 15.74
N LYS A 25 -4.72 2.82 14.75
CA LYS A 25 -4.34 4.20 14.98
C LYS A 25 -5.50 5.18 14.80
N ASP A 26 -6.67 4.64 14.46
CA ASP A 26 -7.88 5.45 14.27
C ASP A 26 -7.67 6.51 13.18
N ILE A 27 -7.06 6.10 12.07
CA ILE A 27 -6.82 6.98 10.93
C ILE A 27 -7.71 6.54 9.78
N SER A 28 -8.48 7.47 9.24
CA SER A 28 -9.34 7.18 8.10
C SER A 28 -8.54 7.28 6.80
N LYS A 29 -9.08 6.70 5.73
CA LYS A 29 -8.47 6.80 4.41
C LYS A 29 -8.39 8.26 3.97
N GLY A 30 -9.41 9.04 4.28
CA GLY A 30 -9.39 10.46 3.95
C GLY A 30 -8.27 11.20 4.64
N GLU A 31 -8.04 10.89 5.92
CA GLU A 31 -6.95 11.49 6.65
C GLU A 31 -5.60 11.10 6.07
N LEU A 32 -5.43 9.83 5.73
CA LEU A 32 -4.18 9.36 5.19
C LEU A 32 -3.93 10.01 3.82
N ARG A 33 -4.96 10.15 2.99
CA ARG A 33 -4.81 10.85 1.72
C ARG A 33 -4.41 12.30 1.92
N ALA A 34 -5.01 12.96 2.89
CA ALA A 34 -4.66 14.35 3.16
C ALA A 34 -3.20 14.49 3.58
N LYS A 35 -2.70 13.55 4.36
CA LYS A 35 -1.32 13.61 4.81
C LYS A 35 -0.33 13.25 3.73
N THR A 36 -0.70 12.39 2.82
CA THR A 36 0.25 11.86 1.83
C THR A 36 0.10 12.48 0.45
N GLY A 37 -1.03 13.09 0.16
CA GLY A 37 -1.29 13.62 -1.17
C GLY A 37 -1.58 12.55 -2.20
N ILE A 38 -1.86 11.32 -1.77
CA ILE A 38 -2.11 10.21 -2.68
C ILE A 38 -3.51 10.31 -3.25
N ALA A 39 -3.63 10.05 -4.55
CA ALA A 39 -4.92 10.16 -5.24
C ALA A 39 -5.89 9.08 -4.78
N PRO A 40 -7.20 9.36 -4.78
CA PRO A 40 -8.20 8.34 -4.43
C PRO A 40 -8.12 7.10 -5.31
N SER A 41 -7.77 7.27 -6.60
CA SER A 41 -7.66 6.13 -7.52
C SER A 41 -6.56 5.17 -7.09
N THR A 42 -5.49 5.69 -6.49
CA THR A 42 -4.40 4.86 -5.98
C THR A 42 -4.87 4.02 -4.80
N PHE A 43 -5.66 4.62 -3.90
CA PHE A 43 -6.21 3.86 -2.80
C PHE A 43 -7.20 2.78 -3.30
N ALA A 44 -7.93 3.07 -4.37
CA ALA A 44 -8.81 2.08 -4.96
C ALA A 44 -8.02 0.87 -5.46
N LYS A 45 -6.87 1.12 -6.09
CA LYS A 45 -6.00 0.03 -6.52
C LYS A 45 -5.52 -0.78 -5.34
N MET A 46 -5.13 -0.13 -4.26
CA MET A 46 -4.68 -0.83 -3.06
C MET A 46 -5.80 -1.67 -2.46
N SER A 47 -7.03 -1.18 -2.49
CA SER A 47 -8.16 -1.96 -1.99
C SER A 47 -8.38 -3.22 -2.81
N ASN A 48 -7.95 -3.22 -4.06
CA ASN A 48 -8.02 -4.40 -4.92
C ASN A 48 -6.72 -5.19 -4.93
N ASN A 49 -5.81 -4.90 -4.04
CA ASN A 49 -4.51 -5.55 -3.92
C ASN A 49 -3.69 -5.44 -5.22
N GLU A 50 -3.81 -4.32 -5.89
CA GLU A 50 -3.02 -4.06 -7.10
C GLU A 50 -1.71 -3.39 -6.73
N TYR A 51 -0.74 -3.49 -7.60
CA TYR A 51 0.54 -2.85 -7.38
C TYR A 51 0.39 -1.35 -7.51
N VAL A 52 1.12 -0.63 -6.68
CA VAL A 52 1.19 0.82 -6.77
C VAL A 52 2.67 1.21 -6.77
N ALA A 53 2.96 2.43 -7.13
CA ALA A 53 4.34 2.89 -7.19
C ALA A 53 4.98 2.86 -5.81
N LEU A 54 6.26 2.58 -5.77
CA LEU A 54 6.98 2.48 -4.51
C LEU A 54 6.92 3.78 -3.71
N ASP A 55 6.97 4.93 -4.39
CA ASP A 55 6.92 6.20 -3.68
C ASP A 55 5.61 6.39 -2.92
N VAL A 56 4.51 5.80 -3.40
CA VAL A 56 3.24 5.82 -2.69
C VAL A 56 3.40 5.11 -1.36
N LEU A 57 4.03 3.94 -1.38
CA LEU A 57 4.23 3.16 -0.17
C LEU A 57 5.17 3.88 0.80
N VAL A 58 6.19 4.52 0.27
CA VAL A 58 7.12 5.29 1.10
C VAL A 58 6.41 6.46 1.78
N ARG A 59 5.54 7.16 1.06
CA ARG A 59 4.77 8.26 1.65
C ARG A 59 3.88 7.77 2.77
N ILE A 60 3.24 6.62 2.57
CA ILE A 60 2.40 6.03 3.60
C ILE A 60 3.24 5.67 4.82
N CYS A 61 4.39 5.06 4.61
CA CYS A 61 5.26 4.70 5.72
C CYS A 61 5.70 5.93 6.51
N ASN A 62 6.02 7.00 5.83
CA ASN A 62 6.41 8.23 6.50
C ASN A 62 5.25 8.82 7.31
N ALA A 63 4.05 8.78 6.75
CA ALA A 63 2.88 9.32 7.43
C ALA A 63 2.48 8.46 8.62
N MET A 64 2.67 7.15 8.52
CA MET A 64 2.30 6.21 9.58
C MET A 64 3.45 5.89 10.51
N ASN A 65 4.64 6.39 10.20
CA ASN A 65 5.85 6.17 11.00
C ASN A 65 6.14 4.67 11.15
N CYS A 66 6.23 3.98 10.04
CA CYS A 66 6.46 2.54 10.03
C CYS A 66 7.30 2.14 8.82
N GLY A 67 7.64 0.87 8.71
CA GLY A 67 8.39 0.34 7.58
C GLY A 67 7.49 -0.28 6.53
N LEU A 68 8.06 -0.60 5.37
CA LEU A 68 7.30 -1.20 4.29
C LEU A 68 6.68 -2.54 4.67
N ASP A 69 7.42 -3.33 5.41
CA ASP A 69 6.94 -4.66 5.84
C ASP A 69 5.79 -4.56 6.85
N ASP A 70 5.55 -3.37 7.38
CA ASP A 70 4.44 -3.18 8.31
C ASP A 70 3.12 -2.93 7.57
N ILE A 71 3.17 -2.60 6.29
CA ILE A 71 1.96 -2.26 5.53
C ILE A 71 1.68 -3.20 4.37
N VAL A 72 2.66 -3.99 3.95
CA VAL A 72 2.49 -4.90 2.81
C VAL A 72 2.85 -6.31 3.25
N GLU A 73 2.08 -7.26 2.75
CA GLU A 73 2.35 -8.64 3.10
C GLU A 73 2.46 -9.48 1.83
#